data_c93d73d3ab1a5a15eac337a12aa27498
#
_entry.id   c93d73d3ab1a5a15eac337a12aa27498
#
_cell.length_a   1.000
_cell.length_b   1.000
_cell.length_c   1.000
_cell.angle_alpha   90.00
_cell.angle_beta   90.00
_cell.angle_gamma   90.00
#
_symmetry.space_group_name_H-M   'P 1'
#
loop_
_entity.id
_entity.type
_entity.pdbx_description
1 polymer ?
#
loop_
_entity_poly.entity_id
_entity_poly.type
_entity_poly.pdbx_seq_one_letter_code
_entity_poly.pdbx_strand_id
1 'polypeptide(L)'
;MINNTIIEANKQGRKATVFALAHPALYMIEMAAHVGFDAISIDREHGGFPEEAIDDICRTANGYGMSVIARVPDNAAYQINLYLDRGIQGVTGPHINSGEEAQAL
;
A
#
# COMPACT_ATOMS: atom_id res chain seq x y z
N MET A 1 -1.22 16.24 -2.85
CA MET A 1 -1.28 14.95 -2.12
C MET A 1 -2.70 14.40 -2.20
N ILE A 2 -2.85 13.14 -2.53
CA ILE A 2 -4.18 12.54 -2.59
C ILE A 2 -4.66 12.12 -1.19
N ASN A 3 -5.95 12.04 -1.01
CA ASN A 3 -6.54 11.56 0.23
C ASN A 3 -6.32 10.06 0.37
N ASN A 4 -6.28 9.57 1.61
CA ASN A 4 -6.23 8.14 1.85
C ASN A 4 -7.61 7.55 1.54
N THR A 5 -7.69 6.79 0.45
CA THR A 5 -8.96 6.28 -0.06
C THR A 5 -9.59 5.23 0.85
N ILE A 6 -8.78 4.52 1.64
CA ILE A 6 -9.31 3.56 2.60
C ILE A 6 -10.02 4.29 3.73
N ILE A 7 -9.40 5.33 4.26
CA ILE A 7 -10.02 6.16 5.30
C ILE A 7 -11.28 6.83 4.77
N GLU A 8 -11.25 7.34 3.54
CA GLU A 8 -12.42 7.97 2.93
C GLU A 8 -13.58 7.00 2.79
N ALA A 9 -13.30 5.75 2.35
CA ALA A 9 -14.34 4.73 2.25
C ALA A 9 -14.96 4.44 3.61
N ASN A 10 -14.13 4.31 4.65
CA ASN A 10 -14.62 4.05 5.99
C ASN A 10 -15.45 5.20 6.56
N LYS A 11 -15.08 6.43 6.25
CA LYS A 11 -15.88 7.61 6.65
C LYS A 11 -17.25 7.62 6.00
N GLN A 12 -17.39 7.04 4.81
CA GLN A 12 -18.65 6.91 4.11
C GLN A 12 -19.48 5.72 4.59
N GLY A 13 -19.01 4.98 5.58
CA GLY A 13 -19.72 3.85 6.14
C GLY A 13 -19.62 2.57 5.33
N ARG A 14 -18.67 2.47 4.39
CA ARG A 14 -18.47 1.28 3.57
C ARG A 14 -17.07 0.73 3.76
N LYS A 15 -16.88 -0.55 3.43
CA LYS A 15 -15.58 -1.18 3.47
C LYS A 15 -14.79 -0.79 2.23
N ALA A 16 -13.50 -0.48 2.41
CA ALA A 16 -12.61 -0.24 1.28
C ALA A 16 -12.34 -1.54 0.54
N THR A 17 -12.29 -1.48 -0.79
CA THR A 17 -11.88 -2.61 -1.63
C THR A 17 -10.43 -2.43 -2.04
N VAL A 18 -9.63 -3.48 -1.84
CA VAL A 18 -8.19 -3.42 -2.06
C VAL A 18 -7.79 -4.50 -3.06
N PHE A 19 -7.06 -4.10 -4.10
CA PHE A 19 -6.52 -5.04 -5.08
C PHE A 19 -5.10 -5.42 -4.67
N ALA A 20 -4.86 -6.70 -4.45
CA ALA A 20 -3.53 -7.20 -4.08
C ALA A 20 -2.70 -7.42 -5.36
N LEU A 21 -1.71 -6.57 -5.55
CA LEU A 21 -0.85 -6.64 -6.73
C LEU A 21 0.24 -7.69 -6.49
N ALA A 22 0.31 -8.71 -7.35
CA ALA A 22 1.24 -9.82 -7.15
C ALA A 22 2.65 -9.53 -7.67
N HIS A 23 2.79 -8.61 -8.62
CA HIS A 23 4.08 -8.21 -9.19
C HIS A 23 3.90 -6.81 -9.80
N PRO A 24 5.00 -6.09 -10.13
CA PRO A 24 4.89 -4.68 -10.52
C PRO A 24 4.40 -4.48 -11.95
N ALA A 25 3.18 -4.92 -12.23
CA ALA A 25 2.53 -4.77 -13.52
C ALA A 25 1.61 -3.54 -13.48
N LEU A 26 2.07 -2.42 -14.01
CA LEU A 26 1.34 -1.14 -13.92
C LEU A 26 -0.02 -1.20 -14.61
N TYR A 27 -0.17 -1.99 -15.67
CA TYR A 27 -1.45 -2.13 -16.35
C TYR A 27 -2.52 -2.77 -15.45
N MET A 28 -2.12 -3.58 -14.48
CA MET A 28 -3.07 -4.16 -13.52
C MET A 28 -3.64 -3.09 -12.59
N ILE A 29 -2.84 -2.08 -12.27
CA ILE A 29 -3.31 -0.94 -11.47
C ILE A 29 -4.37 -0.17 -12.24
N GLU A 30 -4.13 0.05 -13.52
CA GLU A 30 -5.11 0.72 -14.38
C GLU A 30 -6.41 -0.08 -14.46
N MET A 31 -6.33 -1.39 -14.60
CA MET A 31 -7.52 -2.25 -14.61
C MET A 31 -8.28 -2.17 -13.28
N ALA A 32 -7.56 -2.21 -12.16
CA ALA A 32 -8.18 -2.11 -10.84
C ALA A 32 -8.91 -0.78 -10.68
N ALA A 33 -8.33 0.31 -11.19
CA ALA A 33 -8.97 1.62 -11.13
C ALA A 33 -10.27 1.63 -11.93
N HIS A 34 -10.28 1.05 -13.12
CA HIS A 34 -11.48 0.99 -13.96
C HIS A 34 -12.58 0.12 -13.35
N VAL A 35 -12.22 -0.92 -12.62
CA VAL A 35 -13.18 -1.78 -11.91
C VAL A 35 -13.77 -1.06 -10.69
N GLY A 36 -13.03 -0.13 -10.09
CA GLY A 36 -13.52 0.66 -8.97
C GLY A 36 -12.91 0.31 -7.62
N PHE A 37 -11.74 -0.32 -7.60
CA PHE A 37 -11.04 -0.57 -6.34
C PHE A 37 -10.60 0.74 -5.68
N ASP A 38 -10.61 0.76 -4.35
CA ASP A 38 -10.20 1.94 -3.58
C ASP A 38 -8.70 2.06 -3.43
N ALA A 39 -7.99 0.95 -3.38
CA ALA A 39 -6.57 0.94 -3.06
C ALA A 39 -5.86 -0.25 -3.67
N ILE A 40 -4.54 -0.15 -3.73
CA ILE A 40 -3.64 -1.21 -4.15
C ILE A 40 -2.81 -1.65 -2.94
N SER A 41 -2.62 -2.96 -2.76
CA SER A 41 -1.69 -3.46 -1.76
C SER A 41 -0.52 -4.17 -2.44
N ILE A 42 0.67 -3.99 -1.88
CA ILE A 42 1.88 -4.69 -2.32
C ILE A 42 2.52 -5.38 -1.13
N ASP A 43 3.23 -6.48 -1.38
CA ASP A 43 3.85 -7.27 -0.34
C ASP A 43 5.37 -7.29 -0.56
N ARG A 44 6.09 -6.49 0.23
CA ARG A 44 7.56 -6.43 0.15
C ARG A 44 8.22 -7.50 1.02
N GLU A 45 7.46 -8.14 1.91
CA GLU A 45 7.98 -9.23 2.72
C GLU A 45 8.13 -10.51 1.91
N HIS A 46 7.12 -10.85 1.09
CA HIS A 46 7.07 -12.11 0.35
C HIS A 46 6.99 -11.93 -1.16
N GLY A 47 6.71 -10.72 -1.62
CA GLY A 47 6.54 -10.45 -3.05
C GLY A 47 7.82 -10.05 -3.75
N GLY A 48 7.80 -10.10 -5.08
CA GLY A 48 8.93 -9.73 -5.92
C GLY A 48 8.92 -8.27 -6.37
N PHE A 49 8.85 -7.33 -5.42
CA PHE A 49 8.80 -5.89 -5.72
C PHE A 49 10.14 -5.23 -5.43
N PRO A 50 10.92 -4.84 -6.45
CA PRO A 50 12.11 -4.01 -6.22
C PRO A 50 11.71 -2.64 -5.66
N GLU A 51 12.58 -2.02 -4.89
CA GLU A 51 12.28 -0.70 -4.30
C GLU A 51 11.96 0.35 -5.35
N GLU A 52 12.66 0.35 -6.47
CA GLU A 52 12.43 1.32 -7.53
C GLU A 52 11.06 1.17 -8.19
N ALA A 53 10.45 0.00 -8.11
CA ALA A 53 9.09 -0.20 -8.64
C ALA A 53 8.05 0.47 -7.77
N ILE A 54 8.31 0.70 -6.50
CA ILE A 54 7.36 1.32 -5.57
C ILE A 54 6.99 2.72 -6.03
N ASP A 55 7.97 3.51 -6.49
CA ASP A 55 7.70 4.86 -6.97
C ASP A 55 6.75 4.85 -8.15
N ASP A 56 6.95 3.95 -9.11
CA ASP A 56 6.09 3.84 -10.28
C ASP A 56 4.70 3.36 -9.91
N ILE A 57 4.60 2.41 -8.99
CA ILE A 57 3.32 1.90 -8.51
C ILE A 57 2.53 3.02 -7.82
N CYS A 58 3.18 3.76 -6.92
CA CYS A 58 2.52 4.86 -6.21
C CYS A 58 2.09 5.95 -7.15
N ARG A 59 2.94 6.33 -8.10
CA ARG A 59 2.61 7.36 -9.08
C ARG A 59 1.41 6.95 -9.92
N THR A 60 1.40 5.71 -10.40
CA THR A 60 0.32 5.20 -11.24
C THR A 60 -0.99 5.13 -10.45
N ALA A 61 -0.97 4.54 -9.26
CA ALA A 61 -2.16 4.41 -8.43
C ALA A 61 -2.71 5.78 -8.03
N ASN A 62 -1.84 6.69 -7.59
CA ASN A 62 -2.26 8.03 -7.18
C ASN A 62 -2.84 8.81 -8.36
N GLY A 63 -2.32 8.59 -9.57
CA GLY A 63 -2.85 9.20 -10.77
C GLY A 63 -4.28 8.79 -11.08
N TYR A 64 -4.70 7.61 -10.62
CA TYR A 64 -6.08 7.14 -10.74
C TYR A 64 -6.90 7.36 -9.46
N GLY A 65 -6.34 8.07 -8.48
CA GLY A 65 -7.05 8.35 -7.23
C GLY A 65 -7.07 7.21 -6.23
N MET A 66 -6.19 6.22 -6.38
CA MET A 66 -6.09 5.10 -5.44
C MET A 66 -4.90 5.27 -4.51
N SER A 67 -5.08 4.87 -3.26
CA SER A 67 -3.99 4.81 -2.28
C SER A 67 -3.21 3.51 -2.42
N VAL A 68 -1.98 3.49 -1.93
CA VAL A 68 -1.14 2.29 -1.93
C VAL A 68 -0.77 1.94 -0.50
N ILE A 69 -0.96 0.69 -0.13
CA ILE A 69 -0.51 0.14 1.15
C ILE A 69 0.50 -0.96 0.89
N ALA A 70 1.42 -1.16 1.81
CA ALA A 70 2.49 -2.13 1.63
C ALA A 70 2.77 -2.92 2.90
N ARG A 71 3.02 -4.21 2.75
CA ARG A 71 3.63 -5.01 3.82
C ARG A 71 5.13 -4.84 3.70
N VAL A 72 5.73 -4.22 4.72
CA VAL A 72 7.16 -3.91 4.71
C VAL A 72 7.98 -5.15 5.06
N PRO A 73 9.27 -5.24 4.63
CA PRO A 73 10.10 -6.42 4.92
C PRO A 73 10.38 -6.62 6.41
N ASP A 74 10.44 -5.55 7.18
CA ASP A 74 10.54 -5.61 8.63
C ASP A 74 9.90 -4.35 9.23
N ASN A 75 9.76 -4.29 10.55
CA ASN A 75 9.11 -3.15 11.18
C ASN A 75 10.11 -2.14 11.78
N ALA A 76 11.33 -2.11 11.28
CA ALA A 76 12.31 -1.09 11.66
C ALA A 76 11.81 0.29 11.20
N ALA A 77 11.98 1.29 12.05
CA ALA A 77 11.45 2.63 11.76
C ALA A 77 11.99 3.20 10.44
N TYR A 78 13.26 2.94 10.11
CA TYR A 78 13.83 3.48 8.88
C TYR A 78 13.19 2.88 7.62
N GLN A 79 12.79 1.60 7.66
CA GLN A 79 12.11 0.96 6.53
C GLN A 79 10.71 1.55 6.34
N ILE A 80 9.98 1.72 7.43
CA ILE A 80 8.65 2.30 7.38
C ILE A 80 8.70 3.72 6.83
N ASN A 81 9.65 4.53 7.32
CA ASN A 81 9.81 5.89 6.85
C ASN A 81 10.18 5.95 5.38
N LEU A 82 11.04 5.05 4.92
CA LEU A 82 11.43 4.99 3.52
C LEU A 82 10.21 4.78 2.62
N TYR A 83 9.33 3.87 2.99
CA TYR A 83 8.14 3.59 2.18
C TYR A 83 7.12 4.72 2.22
N LEU A 84 6.93 5.33 3.38
CA LEU A 84 6.05 6.49 3.49
C LEU A 84 6.56 7.65 2.63
N ASP A 85 7.87 7.87 2.60
CA ASP A 85 8.47 8.91 1.77
C ASP A 85 8.28 8.65 0.28
N ARG A 86 8.16 7.39 -0.12
CA ARG A 86 7.93 7.02 -1.53
C ARG A 86 6.46 7.10 -1.95
N GLY A 87 5.55 7.47 -1.03
CA GLY A 87 4.15 7.65 -1.36
C GLY A 87 3.21 6.55 -0.89
N ILE A 88 3.72 5.59 -0.13
CA ILE A 88 2.88 4.58 0.52
C ILE A 88 2.02 5.28 1.57
N GLN A 89 0.74 4.97 1.60
CA GLN A 89 -0.22 5.62 2.49
C GLN A 89 -0.69 4.74 3.63
N GLY A 90 -0.18 3.52 3.71
CA GLY A 90 -0.43 2.61 4.82
C GLY A 90 0.59 1.50 4.82
N VAL A 91 0.98 1.03 6.00
CA VAL A 91 1.94 -0.06 6.14
C VAL A 91 1.32 -1.21 6.91
N THR A 92 1.70 -2.43 6.52
CA THR A 92 1.34 -3.65 7.23
C THR A 92 2.61 -4.24 7.80
N GLY A 93 2.62 -4.48 9.13
CA GLY A 93 3.79 -5.05 9.78
C GLY A 93 3.97 -6.52 9.43
N PRO A 94 5.23 -6.96 9.29
CA PRO A 94 5.51 -8.37 9.05
C PRO A 94 5.50 -9.14 10.37
N HIS A 95 4.94 -10.34 10.38
CA HIS A 95 5.03 -11.31 11.48
C HIS A 95 4.97 -10.69 12.89
N ILE A 96 3.93 -9.91 13.17
CA ILE A 96 3.73 -9.30 14.49
C ILE A 96 3.24 -10.37 15.45
N ASN A 97 4.05 -10.72 16.45
CA ASN A 97 3.79 -11.81 17.38
C ASN A 97 3.49 -11.35 18.79
N SER A 98 3.60 -10.06 19.10
CA SER A 98 3.38 -9.54 20.44
C SER A 98 2.81 -8.14 20.42
N GLY A 99 2.25 -7.70 21.55
CA GLY A 99 1.76 -6.34 21.69
C GLY A 99 2.88 -5.31 21.56
N GLU A 100 4.08 -5.63 22.01
CA GLU A 100 5.23 -4.74 21.90
C GLU A 100 5.62 -4.53 20.43
N GLU A 101 5.65 -5.61 19.65
CA GLU A 101 5.94 -5.52 18.23
C GLU A 101 4.87 -4.68 17.50
N ALA A 102 3.61 -4.87 17.87
CA ALA A 102 2.52 -4.09 17.28
C ALA A 102 2.64 -2.60 17.61
N GLN A 103 3.04 -2.28 18.83
CA GLN A 103 3.25 -0.90 19.25
C GLN A 103 4.43 -0.24 18.55
N ALA A 104 5.47 -1.02 18.21
CA ALA A 104 6.63 -0.51 17.51
C ALA A 104 6.32 -0.14 16.05
N LEU A 105 5.30 -0.76 15.49
CA LEU A 105 4.91 -0.48 14.12
C LEU A 105 4.24 0.88 14.02
#